data_b21a93b2a8b5b072152dbad5ce0e8427
#
_entry.id   b21a93b2a8b5b072152dbad5ce0e8427
#
_cell.length_a   1.000
_cell.length_b   1.000
_cell.length_c   1.000
_cell.angle_alpha   90.00
_cell.angle_beta   90.00
_cell.angle_gamma   90.00
#
_symmetry.space_group_name_H-M   'P 1'
#
loop_
_entity.id
_entity.type
_entity.pdbx_description
1 polymer ?
#
loop_
_entity_poly.entity_id
_entity_poly.type
_entity_poly.pdbx_seq_one_letter_code
_entity_poly.pdbx_strand_id
1 'polypeptide(L)'
;ILAHEQNLAVIVSLHELDMAQKIADAVVCVSPAHVSAVLTPEQAFAPESIRSLYGLTAAQYQAAFGPAKPAKPKFEHYIRSGQKLLRCGYTTGTCAALGAAGAARLLLTGAAPETVALRTPKGIVVEVAPLFCRRTAAGAECAIEKDGGDDADVTTGLPVVTAVELQPDKTGVSIAAGPGVGRVTKPGLDQ
;
A
#
# COMPACT_ATOMS: atom_id res chain seq x y z
N ILE A 1 -1.08 -27.18 -22.09
CA ILE A 1 -1.05 -27.51 -23.56
C ILE A 1 -0.45 -28.91 -23.72
N LEU A 2 0.80 -29.18 -23.31
CA LEU A 2 1.44 -30.51 -23.48
C LEU A 2 0.69 -31.66 -22.80
N ALA A 3 0.10 -31.44 -21.62
CA ALA A 3 -0.65 -32.48 -20.92
C ALA A 3 -1.88 -32.94 -21.71
N HIS A 4 -2.65 -32.03 -22.27
CA HIS A 4 -3.82 -32.32 -23.10
C HIS A 4 -3.42 -32.96 -24.45
N GLU A 5 -2.36 -32.44 -25.10
CA GLU A 5 -1.88 -32.97 -26.39
C GLU A 5 -1.33 -34.39 -26.25
N GLN A 6 -0.73 -34.71 -25.10
CA GLN A 6 -0.10 -36.01 -24.86
C GLN A 6 -0.99 -36.95 -24.04
N ASN A 7 -2.21 -36.54 -23.70
CA ASN A 7 -3.15 -37.26 -22.84
C ASN A 7 -2.53 -37.69 -21.49
N LEU A 8 -1.77 -36.80 -20.90
CA LEU A 8 -1.07 -37.03 -19.62
C LEU A 8 -1.86 -36.44 -18.46
N ALA A 9 -1.95 -37.16 -17.35
CA ALA A 9 -2.39 -36.63 -16.06
C ALA A 9 -1.20 -35.98 -15.32
N VAL A 10 -1.29 -34.70 -15.00
CA VAL A 10 -0.25 -33.97 -14.28
C VAL A 10 -0.82 -33.49 -12.97
N ILE A 11 -0.17 -33.84 -11.86
CA ILE A 11 -0.52 -33.35 -10.51
C ILE A 11 0.55 -32.36 -10.08
N VAL A 12 0.13 -31.14 -9.72
CA VAL A 12 1.02 -30.07 -9.28
C VAL A 12 0.53 -29.50 -7.95
N SER A 13 1.44 -29.30 -7.01
CA SER A 13 1.15 -28.58 -5.78
C SER A 13 1.52 -27.10 -5.99
N LEU A 14 0.55 -26.21 -5.85
CA LEU A 14 0.72 -24.77 -6.03
C LEU A 14 0.16 -24.02 -4.81
N HIS A 15 0.81 -22.93 -4.47
CA HIS A 15 0.34 -21.97 -3.45
C HIS A 15 -0.06 -20.62 -4.08
N GLU A 16 0.22 -20.44 -5.37
CA GLU A 16 -0.15 -19.25 -6.13
C GLU A 16 -1.53 -19.46 -6.77
N LEU A 17 -2.56 -18.83 -6.21
CA LEU A 17 -3.95 -19.00 -6.62
C LEU A 17 -4.18 -18.60 -8.09
N ASP A 18 -3.58 -17.48 -8.52
CA ASP A 18 -3.73 -16.97 -9.89
C ASP A 18 -3.19 -17.96 -10.96
N MET A 19 -2.10 -18.63 -10.63
CA MET A 19 -1.54 -19.64 -11.52
C MET A 19 -2.41 -20.89 -11.50
N ALA A 20 -2.79 -21.38 -10.34
CA ALA A 20 -3.65 -22.55 -10.20
C ALA A 20 -4.98 -22.36 -10.94
N GLN A 21 -5.61 -21.19 -10.84
CA GLN A 21 -6.85 -20.88 -11.54
C GLN A 21 -6.71 -20.91 -13.08
N LYS A 22 -5.53 -20.54 -13.61
CA LYS A 22 -5.29 -20.49 -15.05
C LYS A 22 -4.98 -21.83 -15.70
N ILE A 23 -4.41 -22.77 -14.95
CA ILE A 23 -3.85 -24.00 -15.55
C ILE A 23 -4.54 -25.28 -15.08
N ALA A 24 -5.32 -25.26 -13.99
CA ALA A 24 -5.91 -26.46 -13.43
C ALA A 24 -7.24 -26.82 -14.12
N ASP A 25 -7.40 -28.09 -14.46
CA ASP A 25 -8.67 -28.66 -14.90
C ASP A 25 -9.52 -29.11 -13.70
N ALA A 26 -8.85 -29.48 -12.60
CA ALA A 26 -9.46 -29.89 -11.33
C ALA A 26 -8.55 -29.48 -10.17
N VAL A 27 -9.14 -29.18 -9.03
CA VAL A 27 -8.45 -28.67 -7.84
C VAL A 27 -8.82 -29.49 -6.61
N VAL A 28 -7.81 -29.81 -5.80
CA VAL A 28 -8.01 -30.31 -4.44
C VAL A 28 -7.38 -29.31 -3.47
N CYS A 29 -8.18 -28.76 -2.59
CA CYS A 29 -7.71 -27.83 -1.56
C CYS A 29 -7.24 -28.62 -0.33
N VAL A 30 -6.01 -28.32 0.10
CA VAL A 30 -5.40 -28.97 1.26
C VAL A 30 -5.11 -27.93 2.33
N SER A 31 -5.63 -28.15 3.54
CA SER A 31 -5.32 -27.38 4.74
C SER A 31 -4.86 -28.31 5.86
N PRO A 32 -4.28 -27.82 6.96
CA PRO A 32 -3.81 -28.66 8.06
C PRO A 32 -4.90 -29.57 8.67
N ALA A 33 -6.16 -29.17 8.57
CA ALA A 33 -7.29 -29.86 9.16
C ALA A 33 -8.20 -30.58 8.15
N HIS A 34 -8.03 -30.33 6.85
CA HIS A 34 -8.99 -30.80 5.86
C HIS A 34 -8.40 -30.91 4.45
N VAL A 35 -8.83 -31.94 3.74
CA VAL A 35 -8.61 -32.12 2.30
C VAL A 35 -9.97 -32.11 1.62
N SER A 36 -10.18 -31.24 0.65
CA SER A 36 -11.45 -31.15 -0.07
C SER A 36 -11.69 -32.36 -0.98
N ALA A 37 -12.93 -32.56 -1.42
CA ALA A 37 -13.20 -33.32 -2.61
C ALA A 37 -12.53 -32.68 -3.84
N VAL A 38 -12.53 -33.38 -4.96
CA VAL A 38 -12.11 -32.82 -6.26
C VAL A 38 -13.15 -31.75 -6.66
N LEU A 39 -12.70 -30.54 -6.89
CA LEU A 39 -13.51 -29.38 -7.24
C LEU A 39 -13.19 -28.92 -8.67
N THR A 40 -14.13 -28.28 -9.33
CA THR A 40 -13.81 -27.49 -10.53
C THR A 40 -13.05 -26.21 -10.12
N PRO A 41 -12.29 -25.59 -11.02
CA PRO A 41 -11.65 -24.30 -10.72
C PRO A 41 -12.64 -23.26 -10.20
N GLU A 42 -13.81 -23.14 -10.79
CA GLU A 42 -14.84 -22.18 -10.36
C GLU A 42 -15.30 -22.43 -8.92
N GLN A 43 -15.45 -23.69 -8.53
CA GLN A 43 -15.82 -24.07 -7.17
C GLN A 43 -14.70 -23.83 -6.16
N ALA A 44 -13.46 -24.21 -6.55
CA ALA A 44 -12.29 -24.08 -5.68
C ALA A 44 -11.94 -22.59 -5.40
N PHE A 45 -12.09 -21.74 -6.42
CA PHE A 45 -11.77 -20.31 -6.34
C PHE A 45 -12.98 -19.41 -6.02
N ALA A 46 -14.15 -20.00 -5.72
CA ALA A 46 -15.29 -19.25 -5.22
C ALA A 46 -14.93 -18.53 -3.90
N PRO A 47 -15.49 -17.32 -3.66
CA PRO A 47 -15.21 -16.53 -2.46
C PRO A 47 -15.35 -17.30 -1.15
N GLU A 48 -16.37 -18.14 -1.04
CA GLU A 48 -16.64 -18.97 0.13
C GLU A 48 -15.57 -20.05 0.35
N SER A 49 -15.12 -20.69 -0.74
CA SER A 49 -14.09 -21.72 -0.72
C SER A 49 -12.75 -21.14 -0.27
N ILE A 50 -12.35 -20.01 -0.83
CA ILE A 50 -11.12 -19.29 -0.45
C ILE A 50 -11.19 -18.82 1.00
N ARG A 51 -12.31 -18.25 1.42
CA ARG A 51 -12.50 -17.81 2.80
C ARG A 51 -12.39 -18.98 3.79
N SER A 52 -13.02 -20.11 3.48
CA SER A 52 -12.97 -21.32 4.29
C SER A 52 -11.56 -21.90 4.35
N LEU A 53 -10.87 -22.00 3.21
CA LEU A 53 -9.52 -22.57 3.10
C LEU A 53 -8.50 -21.80 3.95
N TYR A 54 -8.57 -20.47 3.95
CA TYR A 54 -7.64 -19.59 4.68
C TYR A 54 -8.18 -19.05 6.00
N GLY A 55 -9.39 -19.46 6.42
CA GLY A 55 -10.01 -18.96 7.64
C GLY A 55 -10.29 -17.46 7.64
N LEU A 56 -10.58 -16.86 6.47
CA LEU A 56 -10.74 -15.42 6.32
C LEU A 56 -12.15 -14.94 6.68
N THR A 57 -12.23 -13.81 7.36
CA THR A 57 -13.48 -13.05 7.46
C THR A 57 -13.86 -12.44 6.11
N ALA A 58 -15.12 -12.04 5.93
CA ALA A 58 -15.57 -11.35 4.72
C ALA A 58 -14.76 -10.07 4.45
N ALA A 59 -14.44 -9.30 5.51
CA ALA A 59 -13.64 -8.08 5.40
C ALA A 59 -12.20 -8.36 4.95
N GLN A 60 -11.57 -9.40 5.49
CA GLN A 60 -10.22 -9.83 5.09
C GLN A 60 -10.19 -10.33 3.64
N TYR A 61 -11.22 -11.09 3.23
CA TYR A 61 -11.34 -11.52 1.83
C TYR A 61 -11.48 -10.34 0.87
N GLN A 62 -12.34 -9.38 1.18
CA GLN A 62 -12.51 -8.17 0.37
C GLN A 62 -11.26 -7.30 0.31
N ALA A 63 -10.47 -7.28 1.38
CA ALA A 63 -9.20 -6.56 1.38
C ALA A 63 -8.14 -7.22 0.48
N ALA A 64 -8.12 -8.56 0.41
CA ALA A 64 -7.13 -9.34 -0.33
C ALA A 64 -7.54 -9.62 -1.79
N PHE A 65 -8.82 -9.92 -2.03
CA PHE A 65 -9.33 -10.44 -3.31
C PHE A 65 -10.50 -9.63 -3.88
N GLY A 66 -10.94 -8.58 -3.18
CA GLY A 66 -11.99 -7.68 -3.69
C GLY A 66 -11.55 -6.98 -4.97
N PRO A 67 -12.50 -6.33 -5.68
CA PRO A 67 -12.15 -5.57 -6.88
C PRO A 67 -11.03 -4.61 -6.54
N ALA A 68 -9.99 -4.59 -7.40
CA ALA A 68 -8.86 -3.70 -7.23
C ALA A 68 -9.42 -2.29 -6.97
N LYS A 69 -9.05 -1.69 -5.83
CA LYS A 69 -9.35 -0.29 -5.61
C LYS A 69 -8.90 0.48 -6.85
N PRO A 70 -9.69 1.46 -7.33
CA PRO A 70 -9.30 2.27 -8.48
C PRO A 70 -7.84 2.67 -8.30
N ALA A 71 -7.05 2.50 -9.36
CA ALA A 71 -5.61 2.75 -9.29
C ALA A 71 -5.39 4.12 -8.65
N LYS A 72 -4.66 4.13 -7.53
CA LYS A 72 -4.34 5.38 -6.84
C LYS A 72 -3.70 6.34 -7.84
N PRO A 73 -4.03 7.63 -7.83
CA PRO A 73 -3.39 8.59 -8.71
C PRO A 73 -1.87 8.47 -8.52
N LYS A 74 -1.17 8.11 -9.60
CA LYS A 74 0.29 8.08 -9.60
C LYS A 74 0.78 9.50 -9.85
N PHE A 75 1.80 9.89 -9.09
CA PHE A 75 2.49 11.15 -9.36
C PHE A 75 3.27 11.03 -10.67
N GLU A 76 2.84 11.80 -11.67
CA GLU A 76 3.44 11.81 -13.00
C GLU A 76 4.09 13.19 -13.26
N HIS A 77 5.33 13.29 -12.87
CA HIS A 77 6.18 14.44 -13.18
C HIS A 77 7.49 13.95 -13.75
N TYR A 78 7.88 14.48 -14.89
CA TYR A 78 9.04 14.01 -15.64
C TYR A 78 10.03 15.16 -15.85
N ILE A 79 11.31 14.85 -15.75
CA ILE A 79 12.40 15.76 -16.10
C ILE A 79 13.29 15.11 -17.16
N ARG A 80 13.86 15.94 -18.03
CA ARG A 80 14.84 15.50 -19.01
C ARG A 80 16.24 15.53 -18.39
N SER A 81 16.94 14.38 -18.44
CA SER A 81 18.33 14.26 -18.05
C SER A 81 19.13 13.71 -19.25
N GLY A 82 19.81 14.60 -19.99
CA GLY A 82 20.41 14.26 -21.27
C GLY A 82 19.37 13.81 -22.29
N GLN A 83 19.52 12.60 -22.81
CA GLN A 83 18.57 11.99 -23.76
C GLN A 83 17.44 11.19 -23.08
N LYS A 84 17.47 11.02 -21.74
CA LYS A 84 16.48 10.25 -21.00
C LYS A 84 15.42 11.15 -20.40
N LEU A 85 14.18 10.69 -20.42
CA LEU A 85 13.07 11.26 -19.68
C LEU A 85 12.93 10.43 -18.39
N LEU A 86 13.14 11.07 -17.23
CA LEU A 86 13.10 10.41 -15.93
C LEU A 86 11.85 10.83 -15.18
N ARG A 87 11.13 9.86 -14.62
CA ARG A 87 10.00 10.11 -13.74
C ARG A 87 10.52 10.53 -12.37
N CYS A 88 10.06 11.67 -11.89
CA CYS A 88 10.36 12.16 -10.57
C CYS A 88 9.55 11.41 -9.51
N GLY A 89 10.16 11.15 -8.38
CA GLY A 89 9.48 10.81 -7.14
C GLY A 89 9.28 12.05 -6.26
N TYR A 90 8.89 11.82 -5.02
CA TYR A 90 8.78 12.87 -4.01
C TYR A 90 9.54 12.45 -2.74
N THR A 91 10.07 13.45 -2.03
CA THR A 91 10.94 13.24 -0.87
C THR A 91 10.16 12.70 0.34
N THR A 92 10.88 12.12 1.31
CA THR A 92 10.30 11.71 2.60
C THR A 92 9.65 12.90 3.32
N GLY A 93 10.23 14.10 3.23
CA GLY A 93 9.65 15.33 3.76
C GLY A 93 8.30 15.67 3.09
N THR A 94 8.17 15.46 1.78
CA THR A 94 6.89 15.61 1.07
C THR A 94 5.87 14.59 1.56
N CYS A 95 6.27 13.33 1.77
CA CYS A 95 5.39 12.31 2.35
C CYS A 95 4.92 12.71 3.75
N ALA A 96 5.82 13.17 4.61
CA ALA A 96 5.49 13.61 5.96
C ALA A 96 4.50 14.80 5.95
N ALA A 97 4.71 15.77 5.07
CA ALA A 97 3.81 16.93 4.93
C ALA A 97 2.41 16.53 4.43
N LEU A 98 2.34 15.61 3.43
CA LEU A 98 1.08 15.04 2.95
C LEU A 98 0.37 14.24 4.05
N GLY A 99 1.12 13.43 4.79
CA GLY A 99 0.61 12.67 5.94
C GLY A 99 0.06 13.59 7.03
N ALA A 100 0.79 14.68 7.35
CA ALA A 100 0.33 15.68 8.31
C ALA A 100 -0.97 16.37 7.87
N ALA A 101 -1.07 16.74 6.58
CA ALA A 101 -2.30 17.32 6.03
C ALA A 101 -3.49 16.35 6.12
N GLY A 102 -3.28 15.06 5.80
CA GLY A 102 -4.31 14.03 5.90
C GLY A 102 -4.75 13.78 7.33
N ALA A 103 -3.81 13.64 8.26
CA ALA A 103 -4.09 13.44 9.69
C ALA A 103 -4.80 14.65 10.30
N ALA A 104 -4.34 15.87 9.99
CA ALA A 104 -4.98 17.10 10.46
C ALA A 104 -6.41 17.24 9.94
N ARG A 105 -6.64 16.94 8.66
CA ARG A 105 -8.00 16.94 8.09
C ARG A 105 -8.91 15.97 8.81
N LEU A 106 -8.48 14.72 8.99
CA LEU A 106 -9.25 13.74 9.75
C LEU A 106 -9.53 14.21 11.18
N LEU A 107 -8.52 14.78 11.85
CA LEU A 107 -8.65 15.25 13.22
C LEU A 107 -9.68 16.37 13.35
N LEU A 108 -9.66 17.34 12.43
CA LEU A 108 -10.50 18.55 12.47
C LEU A 108 -11.90 18.32 11.89
N THR A 109 -12.05 17.49 10.87
CA THR A 109 -13.34 17.30 10.17
C THR A 109 -14.05 15.99 10.52
N GLY A 110 -13.34 15.03 11.13
CA GLY A 110 -13.86 13.69 11.40
C GLY A 110 -13.86 12.76 10.20
N ALA A 111 -13.52 13.23 8.99
CA ALA A 111 -13.55 12.46 7.75
C ALA A 111 -12.13 12.20 7.22
N ALA A 112 -11.80 10.93 6.97
CA ALA A 112 -10.54 10.57 6.32
C ALA A 112 -10.57 11.02 4.85
N PRO A 113 -9.53 11.72 4.36
CA PRO A 113 -9.47 12.14 2.97
C PRO A 113 -9.19 10.94 2.06
N GLU A 114 -9.83 10.90 0.88
CA GLU A 114 -9.51 9.93 -0.16
C GLU A 114 -8.18 10.25 -0.84
N THR A 115 -7.89 11.55 -1.03
CA THR A 115 -6.62 12.05 -1.54
C THR A 115 -6.13 13.22 -0.69
N VAL A 116 -4.81 13.39 -0.66
CA VAL A 116 -4.12 14.54 -0.06
C VAL A 116 -3.21 15.18 -1.09
N ALA A 117 -3.20 16.50 -1.11
CA ALA A 117 -2.38 17.27 -2.05
C ALA A 117 -1.61 18.39 -1.34
N LEU A 118 -0.42 18.67 -1.82
CA LEU A 118 0.35 19.85 -1.42
C LEU A 118 1.12 20.43 -2.62
N ARG A 119 1.42 21.71 -2.54
CA ARG A 119 2.33 22.37 -3.47
C ARG A 119 3.72 22.43 -2.85
N THR A 120 4.68 21.84 -3.54
CA THR A 120 6.09 21.86 -3.12
C THR A 120 6.68 23.29 -3.26
N PRO A 121 7.83 23.58 -2.61
CA PRO A 121 8.53 24.86 -2.82
C PRO A 121 8.89 25.16 -4.27
N LYS A 122 9.07 24.14 -5.11
CA LYS A 122 9.29 24.28 -6.55
C LYS A 122 8.01 24.54 -7.36
N GLY A 123 6.85 24.69 -6.69
CA GLY A 123 5.57 24.93 -7.34
C GLY A 123 4.87 23.72 -7.90
N ILE A 124 5.46 22.53 -7.78
CA ILE A 124 4.90 21.27 -8.26
C ILE A 124 3.82 20.80 -7.28
N VAL A 125 2.64 20.47 -7.79
CA VAL A 125 1.57 19.89 -6.98
C VAL A 125 1.77 18.36 -6.94
N VAL A 126 1.85 17.81 -5.74
CA VAL A 126 1.85 16.37 -5.48
C VAL A 126 0.51 16.01 -4.87
N GLU A 127 -0.24 15.15 -5.54
CA GLU A 127 -1.51 14.60 -5.07
C GLU A 127 -1.43 13.08 -5.04
N VAL A 128 -1.77 12.48 -3.89
CA VAL A 128 -1.68 11.04 -3.67
C VAL A 128 -2.82 10.55 -2.77
N ALA A 129 -3.20 9.28 -2.92
CA ALA A 129 -4.09 8.63 -1.98
C ALA A 129 -3.27 8.09 -0.79
N PRO A 130 -3.67 8.38 0.46
CA PRO A 130 -3.04 7.79 1.63
C PRO A 130 -3.14 6.26 1.62
N LEU A 131 -2.15 5.58 2.21
CA LEU A 131 -2.27 4.16 2.54
C LEU A 131 -3.38 3.95 3.57
N PHE A 132 -3.39 4.79 4.59
CA PHE A 132 -4.46 4.90 5.58
C PHE A 132 -4.46 6.29 6.23
N CYS A 133 -5.62 6.70 6.75
CA CYS A 133 -5.76 7.75 7.74
C CYS A 133 -6.70 7.23 8.83
N ARG A 134 -6.29 7.31 10.10
CA ARG A 134 -7.08 6.79 11.23
C ARG A 134 -6.92 7.65 12.47
N ARG A 135 -7.93 7.61 13.34
CA ARG A 135 -7.86 8.23 14.67
C ARG A 135 -7.01 7.38 15.59
N THR A 136 -6.31 8.05 16.50
CA THR A 136 -5.56 7.45 17.61
C THR A 136 -6.10 7.98 18.94
N ALA A 137 -5.63 7.45 20.06
CA ALA A 137 -6.01 7.94 21.37
C ALA A 137 -5.61 9.40 21.61
N ALA A 138 -4.49 9.87 21.01
CA ALA A 138 -3.97 11.21 21.17
C ALA A 138 -4.38 12.18 20.05
N GLY A 139 -4.81 11.65 18.88
CA GLY A 139 -5.12 12.52 17.76
C GLY A 139 -5.50 11.74 16.48
N ALA A 140 -4.73 11.90 15.42
CA ALA A 140 -4.89 11.17 14.18
C ALA A 140 -3.53 10.89 13.52
N GLU A 141 -3.45 9.83 12.75
CA GLU A 141 -2.28 9.50 11.95
C GLU A 141 -2.65 9.19 10.50
N CYS A 142 -1.74 9.47 9.59
CA CYS A 142 -1.89 9.20 8.17
C CYS A 142 -0.58 8.70 7.59
N ALA A 143 -0.64 7.69 6.75
CA ALA A 143 0.52 7.10 6.08
C ALA A 143 0.51 7.37 4.59
N ILE A 144 1.63 7.82 4.07
CA ILE A 144 1.88 8.02 2.63
C ILE A 144 2.96 7.06 2.18
N GLU A 145 2.70 6.37 1.08
CA GLU A 145 3.70 5.51 0.44
C GLU A 145 4.78 6.38 -0.23
N LYS A 146 6.04 6.10 0.06
CA LYS A 146 7.17 6.77 -0.59
C LYS A 146 7.30 6.29 -2.03
N ASP A 147 7.32 7.22 -2.96
CA ASP A 147 7.62 6.97 -4.38
C ASP A 147 8.92 7.70 -4.75
N GLY A 148 9.96 6.94 -5.08
CA GLY A 148 11.26 7.45 -5.51
C GLY A 148 11.32 7.82 -6.98
N GLY A 149 10.28 7.51 -7.77
CA GLY A 149 10.34 7.68 -9.22
C GLY A 149 11.31 6.67 -9.86
N ASP A 150 12.10 7.16 -10.81
CA ASP A 150 13.15 6.38 -11.47
C ASP A 150 14.50 6.46 -10.72
N ASP A 151 14.52 7.11 -9.55
CA ASP A 151 15.71 7.12 -8.68
C ASP A 151 15.81 5.81 -7.88
N ALA A 152 17.04 5.32 -7.70
CA ALA A 152 17.34 4.12 -6.93
C ALA A 152 17.27 4.41 -5.41
N ASP A 153 16.09 4.80 -4.94
CA ASP A 153 15.83 5.12 -3.53
C ASP A 153 15.37 3.85 -2.79
N VAL A 154 16.19 3.37 -1.85
CA VAL A 154 15.89 2.19 -1.02
C VAL A 154 14.64 2.36 -0.15
N THR A 155 14.15 3.58 0.03
CA THR A 155 12.93 3.88 0.79
C THR A 155 11.66 3.83 -0.07
N THR A 156 11.76 3.61 -1.37
CA THR A 156 10.60 3.46 -2.27
C THR A 156 9.70 2.31 -1.80
N GLY A 157 8.40 2.58 -1.73
CA GLY A 157 7.39 1.63 -1.24
C GLY A 157 7.21 1.62 0.28
N LEU A 158 8.11 2.27 1.04
CA LEU A 158 7.93 2.33 2.49
C LEU A 158 6.83 3.32 2.91
N PRO A 159 6.04 2.98 3.94
CA PRO A 159 5.07 3.90 4.52
C PRO A 159 5.78 4.97 5.35
N VAL A 160 5.52 6.23 5.06
CA VAL A 160 5.90 7.37 5.91
C VAL A 160 4.66 7.76 6.72
N VAL A 161 4.71 7.46 8.02
CA VAL A 161 3.59 7.72 8.93
C VAL A 161 3.80 9.07 9.63
N THR A 162 2.75 9.89 9.65
CA THR A 162 2.74 11.16 10.39
C THR A 162 1.56 11.17 11.34
N ALA A 163 1.82 11.42 12.63
CA ALA A 163 0.81 11.64 13.65
C ALA A 163 0.62 13.14 13.91
N VAL A 164 -0.62 13.56 14.14
CA VAL A 164 -0.99 14.94 14.48
C VAL A 164 -1.84 14.91 15.74
N GLU A 165 -1.48 15.74 16.69
CA GLU A 165 -2.15 15.91 17.97
C GLU A 165 -2.46 17.39 18.20
N LEU A 166 -3.60 17.68 18.84
CA LEU A 166 -3.92 19.02 19.31
C LEU A 166 -3.25 19.26 20.66
N GLN A 167 -2.58 20.40 20.80
CA GLN A 167 -1.99 20.85 22.07
C GLN A 167 -2.69 22.14 22.53
N PRO A 168 -3.76 22.03 23.32
CA PRO A 168 -4.61 23.19 23.68
C PRO A 168 -3.85 24.31 24.39
N ASP A 169 -2.82 23.95 25.17
CA ASP A 169 -2.06 24.87 26.01
C ASP A 169 -0.83 25.49 25.31
N LYS A 170 -0.64 25.19 24.01
CA LYS A 170 0.51 25.70 23.24
C LYS A 170 0.06 26.46 22.01
N THR A 171 0.74 27.55 21.72
CA THR A 171 0.58 28.29 20.47
C THR A 171 1.60 27.83 19.43
N GLY A 172 1.20 27.78 18.15
CA GLY A 172 2.06 27.41 17.05
C GLY A 172 2.09 25.90 16.77
N VAL A 173 3.06 25.47 15.97
CA VAL A 173 3.26 24.08 15.55
C VAL A 173 4.61 23.60 16.05
N SER A 174 4.64 22.45 16.72
CA SER A 174 5.86 21.75 17.06
C SER A 174 5.98 20.46 16.23
N ILE A 175 7.20 20.17 15.75
CA ILE A 175 7.49 18.99 14.97
C ILE A 175 8.52 18.16 15.71
N ALA A 176 8.28 16.85 15.82
CA ALA A 176 9.20 15.91 16.44
C ALA A 176 9.41 14.70 15.53
N ALA A 177 10.62 14.13 15.56
CA ALA A 177 10.93 12.91 14.88
C ALA A 177 10.31 11.71 15.61
N GLY A 178 9.62 10.84 14.85
CA GLY A 178 9.10 9.58 15.34
C GLY A 178 10.11 8.42 15.20
N PRO A 179 9.70 7.20 15.59
CA PRO A 179 10.53 6.01 15.41
C PRO A 179 10.95 5.80 13.95
N GLY A 180 12.21 5.42 13.72
CA GLY A 180 12.77 5.18 12.39
C GLY A 180 13.24 6.43 11.64
N VAL A 181 13.01 7.64 12.17
CA VAL A 181 13.55 8.88 11.58
C VAL A 181 14.97 9.09 12.05
N GLY A 182 15.91 9.26 11.10
CA GLY A 182 17.30 9.55 11.39
C GLY A 182 17.46 10.89 12.11
N ARG A 183 18.40 10.98 13.04
CA ARG A 183 18.77 12.20 13.73
C ARG A 183 20.18 12.62 13.36
N VAL A 184 20.34 13.86 12.94
CA VAL A 184 21.66 14.42 12.67
C VAL A 184 22.33 14.71 14.00
N THR A 185 23.53 14.14 14.20
CA THR A 185 24.32 14.28 15.44
C THR A 185 25.71 14.84 15.21
N LYS A 186 26.16 14.96 13.93
CA LYS A 186 27.50 15.47 13.61
C LYS A 186 27.52 16.99 13.66
N PRO A 187 28.51 17.61 14.32
CA PRO A 187 28.70 19.06 14.31
C PRO A 187 28.88 19.59 12.86
N GLY A 188 28.31 20.76 12.57
CA GLY A 188 28.43 21.43 11.27
C GLY A 188 27.42 20.99 10.22
N LEU A 189 26.46 20.13 10.56
CA LEU A 189 25.28 19.84 9.75
C LEU A 189 24.07 20.52 10.40
N ASP A 190 23.15 20.99 9.56
CA ASP A 190 21.86 21.56 10.01
C ASP A 190 21.08 20.48 10.79
N GLN A 191 20.53 20.87 11.95
CA GLN A 191 19.81 19.98 12.86
C GLN A 191 18.32 20.27 12.85
#